data_acce3ae0df753c7dfab3a9085fe74be6
#
_entry.id   acce3ae0df753c7dfab3a9085fe74be6
#
_cell.length_a   1.000
_cell.length_b   1.000
_cell.length_c   1.000
_cell.angle_alpha   90.00
_cell.angle_beta   90.00
_cell.angle_gamma   90.00
#
_symmetry.space_group_name_H-M   'P 1'
#
loop_
_entity.id
_entity.type
_entity.pdbx_description
1 polymer ?
#
loop_
_entity_poly.entity_id
_entity_poly.type
_entity_poly.pdbx_seq_one_letter_code
_entity_poly.pdbx_strand_id
1 'polypeptide(L)'
;MKINRIVKLKLVDARLYFVSLIVGLLTGLVAVPYHYLLQLFFNMRKNFFQSSPPWYYHIVLFLALWGILCFVARMARRWPYIGGGGISQTRGVINGRIEYTHSFRQLLAKFAGGVLTLSSGLSMGREGPSVQMGSYIGD
;
A
#
# COMPACT_ATOMS: atom_id res chain seq x y z
N MET A 1 4.48 40.13 -24.97
CA MET A 1 4.27 39.69 -23.59
C MET A 1 3.38 38.44 -23.41
N LYS A 2 2.39 38.17 -24.29
CA LYS A 2 1.53 36.95 -24.22
C LYS A 2 2.23 35.64 -24.61
N ILE A 3 3.13 35.67 -25.60
CA ILE A 3 3.80 34.46 -26.15
C ILE A 3 4.67 33.75 -25.06
N ASN A 4 5.43 34.51 -24.27
CA ASN A 4 6.25 33.93 -23.20
C ASN A 4 5.45 33.27 -22.08
N ARG A 5 4.22 33.69 -21.86
CA ARG A 5 3.31 33.09 -20.88
C ARG A 5 2.77 31.74 -21.36
N ILE A 6 2.43 31.64 -22.64
CA ILE A 6 1.93 30.41 -23.26
C ILE A 6 3.04 29.35 -23.34
N VAL A 7 4.27 29.78 -23.69
CA VAL A 7 5.43 28.88 -23.73
C VAL A 7 5.78 28.35 -22.33
N LYS A 8 5.75 29.22 -21.30
CA LYS A 8 5.94 28.79 -19.91
C LYS A 8 4.86 27.80 -19.45
N LEU A 9 3.60 28.03 -19.78
CA LEU A 9 2.51 27.13 -19.45
C LEU A 9 2.71 25.75 -20.12
N LYS A 10 3.04 25.71 -21.41
CA LYS A 10 3.33 24.44 -22.12
C LYS A 10 4.54 23.69 -21.57
N LEU A 11 5.59 24.40 -21.12
CA LEU A 11 6.75 23.78 -20.50
C LEU A 11 6.43 23.21 -19.11
N VAL A 12 5.60 23.92 -18.33
CA VAL A 12 5.09 23.41 -17.04
C VAL A 12 4.26 22.15 -17.25
N ASP A 13 3.38 22.15 -18.27
CA ASP A 13 2.55 20.99 -18.60
C ASP A 13 3.42 19.79 -19.00
N ALA A 14 4.41 19.99 -19.88
CA ALA A 14 5.31 18.91 -20.31
C ALA A 14 6.10 18.31 -19.14
N ARG A 15 6.58 19.14 -18.21
CA ARG A 15 7.27 18.68 -17.01
C ARG A 15 6.34 17.88 -16.08
N LEU A 16 5.11 18.33 -15.91
CA LEU A 16 4.11 17.63 -15.12
C LEU A 16 3.78 16.25 -15.71
N TYR A 17 3.59 16.17 -17.03
CA TYR A 17 3.37 14.89 -17.71
C TYR A 17 4.54 13.93 -17.52
N PHE A 18 5.76 14.41 -17.65
CA PHE A 18 6.95 13.57 -17.48
C PHE A 18 7.11 13.06 -16.03
N VAL A 19 6.91 13.92 -15.05
CA VAL A 19 6.92 13.54 -13.62
C VAL A 19 5.80 12.55 -13.32
N SER A 20 4.59 12.78 -13.80
CA SER A 20 3.45 11.88 -13.63
C SER A 20 3.70 10.50 -14.26
N LEU A 21 4.37 10.45 -15.41
CA LEU A 21 4.76 9.20 -16.05
C LEU A 21 5.74 8.41 -15.18
N ILE A 22 6.76 9.08 -14.63
CA ILE A 22 7.75 8.43 -13.74
C ILE A 22 7.07 7.91 -12.47
N VAL A 23 6.26 8.74 -11.81
CA VAL A 23 5.52 8.35 -10.59
C VAL A 23 4.59 7.18 -10.88
N GLY A 24 3.87 7.21 -12.02
CA GLY A 24 2.99 6.11 -12.44
C GLY A 24 3.76 4.82 -12.66
N LEU A 25 4.93 4.88 -13.30
CA LEU A 25 5.79 3.74 -13.58
C LEU A 25 6.35 3.13 -12.28
N LEU A 26 6.86 3.96 -11.37
CA LEU A 26 7.35 3.54 -10.05
C LEU A 26 6.22 2.95 -9.20
N THR A 27 5.03 3.55 -9.23
CA THR A 27 3.85 3.03 -8.52
C THR A 27 3.45 1.66 -9.07
N GLY A 28 3.46 1.48 -10.39
CA GLY A 28 3.21 0.19 -11.03
C GLY A 28 4.22 -0.86 -10.62
N LEU A 29 5.51 -0.51 -10.58
CA LEU A 29 6.59 -1.40 -10.14
C LEU A 29 6.43 -1.90 -8.70
N VAL A 30 5.82 -1.10 -7.82
CA VAL A 30 5.51 -1.50 -6.44
C VAL A 30 4.17 -2.24 -6.36
N ALA A 31 3.17 -1.82 -7.12
CA ALA A 31 1.82 -2.39 -7.06
C ALA A 31 1.77 -3.82 -7.64
N VAL A 32 2.51 -4.11 -8.70
CA VAL A 32 2.53 -5.45 -9.34
C VAL A 32 3.02 -6.53 -8.36
N PRO A 33 4.20 -6.44 -7.73
CA PRO A 33 4.63 -7.44 -6.75
C PRO A 33 3.72 -7.49 -5.52
N TYR A 34 3.13 -6.36 -5.09
CA TYR A 34 2.15 -6.34 -4.03
C TYR A 34 0.95 -7.23 -4.34
N HIS A 35 0.33 -7.06 -5.50
CA HIS A 35 -0.80 -7.88 -5.92
C HIS A 35 -0.42 -9.34 -6.16
N TYR A 36 0.76 -9.59 -6.71
CA TYR A 36 1.26 -10.95 -6.90
C TYR A 36 1.42 -11.71 -5.57
N LEU A 37 2.03 -11.05 -4.57
CA LEU A 37 2.18 -11.63 -3.23
C LEU A 37 0.82 -11.91 -2.58
N LEU A 38 -0.14 -10.98 -2.68
CA LEU A 38 -1.48 -11.20 -2.16
C LEU A 38 -2.16 -12.41 -2.81
N GLN A 39 -2.02 -12.57 -4.12
CA GLN A 39 -2.57 -13.72 -4.84
C GLN A 39 -1.91 -15.04 -4.44
N LEU A 40 -0.58 -15.03 -4.26
CA LEU A 40 0.18 -16.18 -3.81
C LEU A 40 -0.32 -16.67 -2.44
N PHE A 41 -0.40 -15.78 -1.46
CA PHE A 41 -0.87 -16.12 -0.12
C PHE A 41 -2.35 -16.54 -0.11
N PHE A 42 -3.18 -15.92 -0.93
CA PHE A 42 -4.58 -16.32 -1.09
C PHE A 42 -4.69 -17.75 -1.62
N ASN A 43 -3.91 -18.11 -2.65
CA ASN A 43 -3.89 -19.44 -3.22
C ASN A 43 -3.34 -20.49 -2.23
N MET A 44 -2.27 -20.16 -1.50
CA MET A 44 -1.74 -21.03 -0.45
C MET A 44 -2.80 -21.34 0.61
N ARG A 45 -3.51 -20.32 1.08
CA ARG A 45 -4.60 -20.47 2.05
C ARG A 45 -5.74 -21.31 1.49
N LYS A 46 -6.17 -21.04 0.25
CA LYS A 46 -7.21 -21.82 -0.42
C LYS A 46 -6.84 -23.28 -0.51
N ASN A 47 -5.64 -23.60 -0.96
CA ASN A 47 -5.13 -24.97 -1.07
C ASN A 47 -5.08 -25.66 0.29
N PHE A 48 -4.64 -24.93 1.34
CA PHE A 48 -4.63 -25.47 2.70
C PHE A 48 -6.03 -25.88 3.17
N PHE A 49 -7.04 -25.04 2.98
CA PHE A 49 -8.41 -25.38 3.37
C PHE A 49 -9.03 -26.48 2.52
N GLN A 50 -8.66 -26.59 1.25
CA GLN A 50 -9.14 -27.67 0.38
C GLN A 50 -8.55 -29.03 0.73
N SER A 51 -7.37 -29.08 1.35
CA SER A 51 -6.73 -30.32 1.79
C SER A 51 -7.38 -30.94 3.02
N SER A 52 -8.44 -30.32 3.58
CA SER A 52 -9.17 -30.79 4.77
C SER A 52 -8.24 -31.22 5.93
N PRO A 53 -7.34 -30.37 6.39
CA PRO A 53 -6.37 -30.73 7.41
C PRO A 53 -7.07 -31.08 8.74
N PRO A 54 -6.46 -31.91 9.60
CA PRO A 54 -6.98 -32.20 10.93
C PRO A 54 -7.22 -30.92 11.75
N TRP A 55 -8.18 -30.98 12.67
CA TRP A 55 -8.66 -29.82 13.44
C TRP A 55 -7.56 -29.03 14.18
N TYR A 56 -6.50 -29.69 14.67
CA TYR A 56 -5.40 -29.02 15.36
C TYR A 56 -4.58 -28.07 14.47
N TYR A 57 -4.52 -28.32 13.14
CA TYR A 57 -3.89 -27.38 12.22
C TYR A 57 -4.65 -26.05 12.11
N HIS A 58 -5.96 -26.06 12.30
CA HIS A 58 -6.76 -24.83 12.33
C HIS A 58 -6.43 -23.97 13.56
N ILE A 59 -6.16 -24.60 14.70
CA ILE A 59 -5.74 -23.90 15.92
C ILE A 59 -4.36 -23.27 15.72
N VAL A 60 -3.40 -24.02 15.19
CA VAL A 60 -2.05 -23.52 14.90
C VAL A 60 -2.10 -22.35 13.92
N LEU A 61 -2.89 -22.49 12.85
CA LEU A 61 -3.09 -21.43 11.88
C LEU A 61 -3.70 -20.18 12.53
N PHE A 62 -4.72 -20.35 13.36
CA PHE A 62 -5.37 -19.24 14.06
C PHE A 62 -4.38 -18.49 14.96
N LEU A 63 -3.59 -19.20 15.74
CA LEU A 63 -2.56 -18.62 16.62
C LEU A 63 -1.48 -17.88 15.80
N ALA A 64 -1.04 -18.46 14.68
CA ALA A 64 -0.08 -17.83 13.78
C ALA A 64 -0.63 -16.53 13.17
N LEU A 65 -1.88 -16.55 12.68
CA LEU A 65 -2.55 -15.37 12.13
C LEU A 65 -2.76 -14.30 13.21
N TRP A 66 -3.14 -14.69 14.42
CA TRP A 66 -3.27 -13.79 15.55
C TRP A 66 -1.94 -13.11 15.90
N GLY A 67 -0.84 -13.88 15.94
CA GLY A 67 0.51 -13.36 16.14
C GLY A 67 0.92 -12.33 15.06
N ILE A 68 0.62 -12.62 13.78
CA ILE A 68 0.85 -11.70 12.67
C ILE A 68 0.07 -10.40 12.88
N LEU A 69 -1.19 -10.47 13.28
CA LEU A 69 -2.02 -9.28 13.53
C LEU A 69 -1.49 -8.45 14.70
N CYS A 70 -1.05 -9.09 15.78
CA CYS A 70 -0.40 -8.40 16.91
C CYS A 70 0.89 -7.69 16.46
N PHE A 71 1.69 -8.32 15.61
CA PHE A 71 2.90 -7.74 15.06
C PHE A 71 2.58 -6.51 14.20
N VAL A 72 1.61 -6.62 13.28
CA VAL A 72 1.17 -5.50 12.43
C VAL A 72 0.57 -4.36 13.25
N ALA A 73 -0.22 -4.67 14.28
CA ALA A 73 -0.77 -3.67 15.19
C ALA A 73 0.32 -2.91 15.94
N ARG A 74 1.39 -3.62 16.37
CA ARG A 74 2.56 -2.99 17.00
C ARG A 74 3.33 -2.10 16.02
N MET A 75 3.49 -2.54 14.78
CA MET A 75 4.11 -1.76 13.70
C MET A 75 3.30 -0.49 13.40
N ALA A 76 1.97 -0.60 13.34
CA ALA A 76 1.07 0.54 13.10
C ALA A 76 1.12 1.59 14.22
N ARG A 77 1.37 1.19 15.48
CA ARG A 77 1.58 2.14 16.59
C ARG A 77 2.86 2.94 16.43
N ARG A 78 3.90 2.34 15.86
CA ARG A 78 5.19 3.01 15.63
C ARG A 78 5.14 3.95 14.42
N TRP A 79 4.26 3.65 13.46
CA TRP A 79 4.10 4.38 12.20
C TRP A 79 2.62 4.72 11.99
N PRO A 80 2.10 5.80 12.62
CA PRO A 80 0.65 6.07 12.67
C PRO A 80 -0.01 6.21 11.30
N TYR A 81 0.74 6.64 10.27
CA TYR A 81 0.17 6.84 8.92
C TYR A 81 0.04 5.56 8.10
N ILE A 82 0.59 4.42 8.53
CA ILE A 82 0.40 3.15 7.83
C ILE A 82 -0.90 2.43 8.22
N GLY A 83 -1.55 2.83 9.30
CA GLY A 83 -2.84 2.29 9.74
C GLY A 83 -3.99 2.68 8.81
N GLY A 84 -5.05 1.87 8.80
CA GLY A 84 -6.27 2.13 8.03
C GLY A 84 -6.13 1.95 6.51
N GLY A 85 -7.15 2.38 5.78
CA GLY A 85 -7.26 2.23 4.32
C GLY A 85 -6.35 3.13 3.49
N GLY A 86 -5.75 4.17 4.09
CA GLY A 86 -4.80 5.06 3.40
C GLY A 86 -5.42 6.19 2.59
N ILE A 87 -6.67 6.07 2.16
CA ILE A 87 -7.34 7.09 1.32
C ILE A 87 -7.51 8.42 2.07
N SER A 88 -7.87 8.35 3.35
CA SER A 88 -8.03 9.54 4.22
C SER A 88 -6.69 10.26 4.44
N GLN A 89 -5.60 9.51 4.62
CA GLN A 89 -4.26 10.05 4.77
C GLN A 89 -3.79 10.73 3.48
N THR A 90 -3.93 10.07 2.33
CA THR A 90 -3.63 10.63 1.01
C THR A 90 -4.40 11.93 0.76
N ARG A 91 -5.69 11.94 1.11
CA ARG A 91 -6.51 13.15 1.00
C ARG A 91 -6.03 14.26 1.94
N GLY A 92 -5.55 13.89 3.12
CA GLY A 92 -4.93 14.83 4.07
C GLY A 92 -3.67 15.48 3.51
N VAL A 93 -2.83 14.72 2.82
CA VAL A 93 -1.61 15.22 2.15
C VAL A 93 -1.96 16.16 1.00
N ILE A 94 -2.88 15.76 0.11
CA ILE A 94 -3.34 16.59 -1.02
C ILE A 94 -3.91 17.93 -0.52
N ASN A 95 -4.59 17.95 0.63
CA ASN A 95 -5.14 19.15 1.24
C ASN A 95 -4.10 19.94 2.08
N GLY A 96 -2.83 19.55 2.10
CA GLY A 96 -1.78 20.22 2.86
C GLY A 96 -1.94 20.13 4.40
N ARG A 97 -2.74 19.18 4.90
CA ARG A 97 -2.99 18.97 6.34
C ARG A 97 -2.04 17.94 6.98
N ILE A 98 -1.42 17.11 6.18
CA ILE A 98 -0.50 16.05 6.60
C ILE A 98 0.72 16.13 5.71
N GLU A 99 1.90 16.09 6.30
CA GLU A 99 3.17 15.90 5.60
C GLU A 99 3.72 14.52 5.92
N TYR A 100 4.16 13.79 4.92
CA TYR A 100 4.80 12.51 5.14
C TYR A 100 6.25 12.72 5.61
N THR A 101 6.56 12.20 6.76
CA THR A 101 7.94 12.10 7.23
C THR A 101 8.48 10.72 6.89
N HIS A 102 9.59 10.63 6.16
CA HIS A 102 10.21 9.35 5.77
C HIS A 102 9.32 8.48 4.84
N SER A 103 8.81 9.04 3.75
CA SER A 103 7.88 8.42 2.77
C SER A 103 8.32 7.03 2.32
N PHE A 104 9.62 6.82 2.04
CA PHE A 104 10.14 5.52 1.65
C PHE A 104 10.00 4.43 2.74
N ARG A 105 10.27 4.76 4.01
CA ARG A 105 10.10 3.80 5.11
C ARG A 105 8.63 3.49 5.38
N GLN A 106 7.77 4.48 5.23
CA GLN A 106 6.32 4.31 5.34
C GLN A 106 5.77 3.47 4.19
N LEU A 107 6.29 3.64 2.97
CA LEU A 107 5.98 2.79 1.81
C LEU A 107 6.28 1.31 2.10
N LEU A 108 7.51 1.01 2.56
CA LEU A 108 7.90 -0.37 2.90
C LEU A 108 7.06 -0.95 4.04
N ALA A 109 6.82 -0.16 5.08
CA ALA A 109 5.99 -0.57 6.21
C ALA A 109 4.53 -0.81 5.79
N LYS A 110 3.98 0.03 4.90
CA LYS A 110 2.63 -0.15 4.35
C LYS A 110 2.54 -1.38 3.44
N PHE A 111 3.55 -1.58 2.61
CA PHE A 111 3.64 -2.75 1.73
C PHE A 111 3.66 -4.05 2.56
N ALA A 112 4.61 -4.16 3.50
CA ALA A 112 4.74 -5.35 4.33
C ALA A 112 3.50 -5.56 5.23
N GLY A 113 3.05 -4.53 5.92
CA GLY A 113 1.86 -4.57 6.77
C GLY A 113 0.59 -4.91 5.98
N GLY A 114 0.42 -4.37 4.78
CA GLY A 114 -0.69 -4.66 3.88
C GLY A 114 -0.69 -6.12 3.42
N VAL A 115 0.46 -6.64 2.97
CA VAL A 115 0.60 -8.06 2.58
C VAL A 115 0.27 -8.96 3.76
N LEU A 116 0.87 -8.74 4.93
CA LEU A 116 0.63 -9.57 6.11
C LEU A 116 -0.83 -9.54 6.57
N THR A 117 -1.44 -8.36 6.62
CA THR A 117 -2.83 -8.18 7.06
C THR A 117 -3.83 -8.83 6.10
N LEU A 118 -3.69 -8.60 4.80
CA LEU A 118 -4.60 -9.16 3.80
C LEU A 118 -4.39 -10.67 3.62
N SER A 119 -3.14 -11.14 3.73
CA SER A 119 -2.82 -12.57 3.69
C SER A 119 -3.39 -13.32 4.89
N SER A 120 -3.53 -12.67 6.05
CA SER A 120 -4.15 -13.26 7.24
C SER A 120 -5.65 -13.52 7.08
N GLY A 121 -6.28 -13.04 6.01
CA GLY A 121 -7.68 -13.29 5.70
C GLY A 121 -8.64 -12.22 6.16
N LEU A 122 -8.14 -11.08 6.61
CA LEU A 122 -8.98 -9.93 6.90
C LEU A 122 -9.59 -9.38 5.60
N SER A 123 -10.90 -9.16 5.65
CA SER A 123 -11.69 -8.59 4.55
C SER A 123 -11.48 -7.08 4.44
N MET A 124 -10.24 -6.67 4.21
CA MET A 124 -9.90 -5.25 3.97
C MET A 124 -9.71 -5.02 2.47
N GLY A 125 -10.16 -3.86 1.99
CA GLY A 125 -9.99 -3.48 0.59
C GLY A 125 -8.51 -3.38 0.18
N ARG A 126 -8.17 -3.91 -0.97
CA ARG A 126 -6.81 -3.85 -1.55
C ARG A 126 -6.49 -2.49 -2.15
N GLU A 127 -7.51 -1.71 -2.47
CA GLU A 127 -7.39 -0.43 -3.18
C GLU A 127 -6.75 0.66 -2.30
N GLY A 128 -7.16 0.75 -1.04
CA GLY A 128 -6.66 1.76 -0.12
C GLY A 128 -5.14 1.75 0.08
N PRO A 129 -4.53 0.60 0.42
CA PRO A 129 -3.08 0.47 0.49
C PRO A 129 -2.37 0.84 -0.81
N SER A 130 -2.91 0.46 -1.98
CA SER A 130 -2.32 0.79 -3.28
C SER A 130 -2.32 2.30 -3.57
N VAL A 131 -3.41 2.99 -3.27
CA VAL A 131 -3.51 4.46 -3.40
C VAL A 131 -2.50 5.16 -2.48
N GLN A 132 -2.37 4.70 -1.25
CA GLN A 132 -1.44 5.30 -0.30
C GLN A 132 0.03 5.04 -0.69
N MET A 133 0.36 3.87 -1.20
CA MET A 133 1.70 3.58 -1.73
C MET A 133 2.05 4.49 -2.91
N GLY A 134 1.09 4.75 -3.82
CA GLY A 134 1.24 5.73 -4.88
C GLY A 134 1.49 7.15 -4.34
N SER A 135 0.79 7.53 -3.28
CA SER A 135 0.98 8.83 -2.62
C SER A 135 2.37 8.98 -1.99
N TYR A 136 2.94 7.93 -1.40
CA TYR A 136 4.31 7.94 -0.86
C TYR A 136 5.39 8.06 -1.95
N ILE A 137 5.11 7.56 -3.16
CA ILE A 137 6.03 7.64 -4.30
C ILE A 137 5.98 9.03 -4.94
N GLY A 138 4.81 9.68 -4.91
CA GLY A 138 4.62 11.01 -5.48
C GLY A 138 5.03 12.17 -4.57
N ASP A 139 5.36 11.87 -3.30
CA ASP A 139 5.80 12.84 -2.27
C ASP A 139 7.31 13.08 -2.38
#